data_3e70386be2af21ceb0a9fca53117c92a
#
_entry.id   3e70386be2af21ceb0a9fca53117c92a
#
_cell.length_a   1.000
_cell.length_b   1.000
_cell.length_c   1.000
_cell.angle_alpha   90.00
_cell.angle_beta   90.00
_cell.angle_gamma   90.00
#
_symmetry.space_group_name_H-M   'P 1'
#
loop_
_entity.id
_entity.type
_entity.pdbx_description
1 polymer ?
#
loop_
_entity_poly.entity_id
_entity_poly.type
_entity_poly.pdbx_seq_one_letter_code
_entity_poly.pdbx_strand_id
1 'polypeptide(L)'
;MSLDKESFSIFLDTIKKFVDNKLIPRDEEVSESNKIPQDIVDEIKKVGLFGISIPTEYGGSNLSREEEVKLTFELGRASPAFRSIAGTNIGIGSQTIVMSGTEDQKKKYLPKFATGELIGSFALTEPDAGSD
;
A
#
# COMPACT_ATOMS: atom_id res chain seq x y z
N MET A 1 5.66 13.10 -11.65
CA MET A 1 4.49 14.02 -11.66
C MET A 1 3.35 13.22 -11.04
N SER A 2 2.67 13.73 -10.01
CA SER A 2 1.48 13.09 -9.43
C SER A 2 0.36 12.99 -10.46
N LEU A 3 -0.65 12.18 -10.19
CA LEU A 3 -1.85 12.12 -11.03
C LEU A 3 -2.51 13.50 -11.11
N ASP A 4 -3.11 13.82 -12.26
CA ASP A 4 -3.99 14.99 -12.32
C ASP A 4 -5.30 14.71 -11.55
N LYS A 5 -6.08 15.76 -11.28
CA LYS A 5 -7.29 15.67 -10.46
C LYS A 5 -8.34 14.70 -11.04
N GLU A 6 -8.47 14.64 -12.35
CA GLU A 6 -9.43 13.75 -13.01
C GLU A 6 -8.98 12.29 -12.90
N SER A 7 -7.73 12.01 -13.22
CA SER A 7 -7.13 10.67 -13.05
C SER A 7 -7.19 10.19 -11.61
N PHE A 8 -6.92 11.07 -10.64
CA PHE A 8 -7.05 10.71 -9.23
C PHE A 8 -8.52 10.42 -8.84
N SER A 9 -9.48 11.19 -9.33
CA SER A 9 -10.91 10.93 -9.06
C SER A 9 -11.33 9.56 -9.59
N ILE A 10 -10.93 9.20 -10.81
CA ILE A 10 -11.20 7.88 -11.41
C ILE A 10 -10.55 6.77 -10.59
N PHE A 11 -9.31 6.98 -10.15
CA PHE A 11 -8.59 6.03 -9.31
C PHE A 11 -9.29 5.83 -7.96
N LEU A 12 -9.67 6.90 -7.29
CA LEU A 12 -10.41 6.86 -6.03
C LEU A 12 -11.74 6.11 -6.17
N ASP A 13 -12.50 6.35 -7.24
CA ASP A 13 -13.74 5.62 -7.51
C ASP A 13 -13.51 4.13 -7.79
N THR A 14 -12.39 3.80 -8.44
CA THR A 14 -11.98 2.41 -8.63
C THR A 14 -11.71 1.73 -7.28
N ILE A 15 -11.00 2.41 -6.39
CA ILE A 15 -10.73 1.89 -5.04
C ILE A 15 -12.02 1.75 -4.22
N LYS A 16 -12.96 2.71 -4.28
CA LYS A 16 -14.27 2.57 -3.63
C LYS A 16 -14.99 1.30 -4.07
N LYS A 17 -15.09 1.08 -5.39
CA LYS A 17 -15.72 -0.14 -5.95
C LYS A 17 -14.97 -1.41 -5.54
N PHE A 18 -13.65 -1.36 -5.49
CA PHE A 18 -12.82 -2.47 -5.02
C PHE A 18 -13.11 -2.80 -3.55
N VAL A 19 -13.17 -1.79 -2.70
CA VAL A 19 -13.53 -1.97 -1.27
C VAL A 19 -14.91 -2.58 -1.14
N ASP A 20 -15.93 -2.01 -1.79
CA ASP A 20 -17.32 -2.45 -1.68
C ASP A 20 -17.53 -3.87 -2.21
N ASN A 21 -16.91 -4.22 -3.33
CA ASN A 21 -17.21 -5.47 -4.03
C ASN A 21 -16.23 -6.61 -3.73
N LYS A 22 -15.04 -6.30 -3.21
CA LYS A 22 -13.97 -7.29 -3.02
C LYS A 22 -13.48 -7.40 -1.57
N LEU A 23 -13.33 -6.28 -0.86
CA LEU A 23 -12.75 -6.30 0.48
C LEU A 23 -13.81 -6.53 1.56
N ILE A 24 -14.86 -5.69 1.63
CA ILE A 24 -15.91 -5.80 2.65
C ILE A 24 -16.54 -7.21 2.69
N PRO A 25 -16.88 -7.86 1.55
CA PRO A 25 -17.43 -9.21 1.58
C PRO A 25 -16.51 -10.30 2.15
N ARG A 26 -15.22 -9.99 2.30
CA ARG A 26 -14.20 -10.93 2.80
C ARG A 26 -13.73 -10.62 4.24
N ASP A 27 -14.33 -9.63 4.91
CA ASP A 27 -13.93 -9.23 6.27
C ASP A 27 -14.07 -10.37 7.28
N GLU A 28 -15.15 -11.12 7.23
CA GLU A 28 -15.40 -12.25 8.14
C GLU A 28 -14.36 -13.36 7.92
N GLU A 29 -14.11 -13.75 6.68
CA GLU A 29 -13.10 -14.75 6.33
C GLU A 29 -11.71 -14.37 6.85
N VAL A 30 -11.30 -13.11 6.69
CA VAL A 30 -10.00 -12.63 7.19
C VAL A 30 -9.96 -12.64 8.71
N SER A 31 -11.06 -12.27 9.36
CA SER A 31 -11.17 -12.27 10.82
C SER A 31 -11.07 -13.68 11.40
N GLU A 32 -11.73 -14.66 10.79
CA GLU A 32 -11.72 -16.05 11.24
C GLU A 32 -10.41 -16.77 10.94
N SER A 33 -9.87 -16.59 9.73
CA SER A 33 -8.66 -17.30 9.28
C SER A 33 -7.36 -16.64 9.78
N ASN A 34 -7.41 -15.39 10.24
CA ASN A 34 -6.23 -14.56 10.52
C ASN A 34 -5.25 -14.46 9.33
N LYS A 35 -5.77 -14.52 8.12
CA LYS A 35 -4.98 -14.46 6.88
C LYS A 35 -5.68 -13.63 5.83
N ILE A 36 -4.92 -12.85 5.06
CA ILE A 36 -5.42 -12.21 3.86
C ILE A 36 -5.33 -13.23 2.72
N PRO A 37 -6.45 -13.56 2.05
CA PRO A 37 -6.45 -14.49 0.91
C PRO A 37 -5.53 -14.00 -0.21
N GLN A 38 -4.82 -14.92 -0.85
CA GLN A 38 -3.84 -14.57 -1.89
C GLN A 38 -4.46 -13.88 -3.10
N ASP A 39 -5.68 -14.26 -3.47
CA ASP A 39 -6.42 -13.61 -4.55
C ASP A 39 -6.70 -12.13 -4.27
N ILE A 40 -6.96 -11.77 -3.00
CA ILE A 40 -7.11 -10.37 -2.59
C ILE A 40 -5.76 -9.63 -2.66
N VAL A 41 -4.66 -10.26 -2.23
CA VAL A 41 -3.32 -9.66 -2.38
C VAL A 41 -3.02 -9.39 -3.85
N ASP A 42 -3.36 -10.31 -4.74
CA ASP A 42 -3.15 -10.17 -6.18
C ASP A 42 -4.03 -9.05 -6.78
N GLU A 43 -5.26 -8.89 -6.30
CA GLU A 43 -6.11 -7.77 -6.69
C GLU A 43 -5.57 -6.42 -6.18
N ILE A 44 -5.06 -6.35 -4.94
CA ILE A 44 -4.37 -5.16 -4.39
C ILE A 44 -3.19 -4.77 -5.27
N LYS A 45 -2.40 -5.75 -5.76
CA LYS A 45 -1.32 -5.51 -6.73
C LYS A 45 -1.84 -4.93 -8.04
N LYS A 46 -2.88 -5.54 -8.61
CA LYS A 46 -3.47 -5.11 -9.89
C LYS A 46 -4.02 -3.70 -9.84
N VAL A 47 -4.66 -3.30 -8.75
CA VAL A 47 -5.16 -1.93 -8.61
C VAL A 47 -4.07 -0.92 -8.25
N GLY A 48 -2.82 -1.36 -8.06
CA GLY A 48 -1.66 -0.49 -7.88
C GLY A 48 -1.52 0.12 -6.48
N LEU A 49 -2.20 -0.41 -5.47
CA LEU A 49 -2.18 0.14 -4.11
C LEU A 49 -0.80 0.13 -3.47
N PHE A 50 0.08 -0.81 -3.82
CA PHE A 50 1.43 -0.87 -3.25
C PHE A 50 2.36 0.27 -3.71
N GLY A 51 2.06 0.90 -4.85
CA GLY A 51 2.91 1.93 -5.46
C GLY A 51 2.44 3.37 -5.27
N ILE A 52 1.39 3.64 -4.49
CA ILE A 52 0.75 4.97 -4.46
C ILE A 52 1.67 6.09 -3.99
N SER A 53 2.59 5.81 -3.05
CA SER A 53 3.53 6.79 -2.50
C SER A 53 4.93 6.76 -3.15
N ILE A 54 5.15 5.83 -4.07
CA ILE A 54 6.44 5.67 -4.76
C ILE A 54 6.50 6.62 -5.96
N PRO A 55 7.65 7.30 -6.20
CA PRO A 55 7.81 8.19 -7.36
C PRO A 55 7.55 7.48 -8.68
N THR A 56 7.01 8.22 -9.66
CA THR A 56 6.65 7.68 -10.97
C THR A 56 7.83 7.11 -11.75
N GLU A 57 9.03 7.64 -11.54
CA GLU A 57 10.26 7.14 -12.16
C GLU A 57 10.62 5.70 -11.73
N TYR A 58 10.07 5.25 -10.58
CA TYR A 58 10.19 3.88 -10.08
C TYR A 58 8.89 3.06 -10.23
N GLY A 59 7.96 3.52 -11.07
CA GLY A 59 6.72 2.81 -11.37
C GLY A 59 5.57 3.02 -10.39
N GLY A 60 5.68 3.96 -9.47
CA GLY A 60 4.62 4.34 -8.56
C GLY A 60 3.71 5.45 -9.10
N SER A 61 2.68 5.79 -8.34
CA SER A 61 1.73 6.87 -8.68
C SER A 61 2.10 8.23 -8.10
N ASN A 62 3.06 8.27 -7.16
CA ASN A 62 3.55 9.50 -6.52
C ASN A 62 2.41 10.41 -6.02
N LEU A 63 1.44 9.83 -5.32
CA LEU A 63 0.32 10.57 -4.78
C LEU A 63 0.79 11.58 -3.72
N SER A 64 0.10 12.69 -3.64
CA SER A 64 0.25 13.64 -2.53
C SER A 64 -0.29 13.04 -1.24
N ARG A 65 0.14 13.56 -0.08
CA ARG A 65 -0.36 13.10 1.22
C ARG A 65 -1.88 13.25 1.37
N GLU A 66 -2.46 14.30 0.79
CA GLU A 66 -3.91 14.49 0.79
C GLU A 66 -4.62 13.37 0.02
N GLU A 67 -4.10 12.99 -1.14
CA GLU A 67 -4.63 11.89 -1.96
C GLU A 67 -4.46 10.54 -1.26
N GLU A 68 -3.32 10.27 -0.65
CA GLU A 68 -3.09 9.07 0.15
C GLU A 68 -4.08 8.95 1.32
N VAL A 69 -4.37 10.07 2.00
CA VAL A 69 -5.35 10.11 3.09
C VAL A 69 -6.75 9.74 2.57
N LYS A 70 -7.18 10.31 1.44
CA LYS A 70 -8.49 9.97 0.84
C LYS A 70 -8.61 8.49 0.51
N LEU A 71 -7.55 7.87 -0.06
CA LEU A 71 -7.53 6.43 -0.31
C LEU A 71 -7.55 5.62 0.99
N THR A 72 -6.82 6.06 2.00
CA THR A 72 -6.78 5.38 3.30
C THR A 72 -8.14 5.38 3.99
N PHE A 73 -8.93 6.47 3.87
CA PHE A 73 -10.30 6.50 4.36
C PHE A 73 -11.18 5.44 3.69
N GLU A 74 -11.07 5.27 2.38
CA GLU A 74 -11.84 4.24 1.68
C GLU A 74 -11.42 2.82 2.11
N LEU A 75 -10.11 2.55 2.17
CA LEU A 75 -9.60 1.25 2.62
C LEU A 75 -9.98 0.95 4.08
N GLY A 76 -10.10 1.97 4.92
CA GLY A 76 -10.51 1.84 6.33
C GLY A 76 -11.97 1.42 6.54
N ARG A 77 -12.78 1.33 5.48
CA ARG A 77 -14.16 0.84 5.53
C ARG A 77 -14.25 -0.69 5.59
N ALA A 78 -13.18 -1.37 5.19
CA ALA A 78 -13.03 -2.82 5.28
C ALA A 78 -12.10 -3.21 6.44
N SER A 79 -11.84 -4.50 6.60
CA SER A 79 -10.94 -5.01 7.64
C SER A 79 -9.61 -4.25 7.70
N PRO A 80 -9.13 -3.88 8.90
CA PRO A 80 -7.82 -3.26 9.08
C PRO A 80 -6.65 -4.05 8.47
N ALA A 81 -6.80 -5.36 8.31
CA ALA A 81 -5.80 -6.23 7.69
C ALA A 81 -5.48 -5.81 6.25
N PHE A 82 -6.50 -5.50 5.44
CA PHE A 82 -6.32 -5.07 4.06
C PHE A 82 -5.60 -3.72 3.96
N ARG A 83 -6.00 -2.78 4.83
CA ARG A 83 -5.33 -1.48 4.92
C ARG A 83 -3.89 -1.65 5.39
N SER A 84 -3.64 -2.58 6.32
CA SER A 84 -2.32 -2.78 6.92
C SER A 84 -1.30 -3.32 5.91
N ILE A 85 -1.66 -4.31 5.09
CA ILE A 85 -0.72 -4.86 4.09
C ILE A 85 -0.28 -3.79 3.07
N ALA A 86 -1.20 -2.97 2.58
CA ALA A 86 -0.86 -1.87 1.69
C ALA A 86 -0.13 -0.76 2.45
N GLY A 87 -0.67 -0.32 3.60
CA GLY A 87 -0.14 0.80 4.37
C GLY A 87 1.27 0.59 4.91
N THR A 88 1.62 -0.63 5.32
CA THR A 88 3.00 -0.94 5.72
C THR A 88 3.97 -0.80 4.55
N ASN A 89 3.57 -1.30 3.38
CA ASN A 89 4.42 -1.25 2.19
C ASN A 89 4.66 0.19 1.70
N ILE A 90 3.60 0.99 1.61
CA ILE A 90 3.65 2.38 1.12
C ILE A 90 4.19 3.37 2.15
N GLY A 91 4.09 3.04 3.43
CA GLY A 91 4.60 3.85 4.55
C GLY A 91 6.02 3.46 4.94
N ILE A 92 6.16 2.75 6.05
CA ILE A 92 7.46 2.40 6.64
C ILE A 92 8.31 1.45 5.78
N GLY A 93 7.70 0.67 4.88
CA GLY A 93 8.43 -0.23 3.99
C GLY A 93 9.23 0.51 2.92
N SER A 94 8.56 1.32 2.11
CA SER A 94 9.18 1.98 0.95
C SER A 94 9.70 3.38 1.21
N GLN A 95 9.06 4.16 2.10
CA GLN A 95 9.40 5.57 2.30
C GLN A 95 10.81 5.78 2.85
N THR A 96 11.32 4.87 3.67
CA THR A 96 12.72 4.91 4.13
C THR A 96 13.69 4.90 2.95
N ILE A 97 13.42 4.07 1.93
CA ILE A 97 14.25 3.99 0.72
C ILE A 97 14.03 5.22 -0.17
N VAL A 98 12.79 5.68 -0.31
CA VAL A 98 12.48 6.91 -1.09
C VAL A 98 13.24 8.10 -0.53
N MET A 99 13.23 8.29 0.79
CA MET A 99 13.80 9.47 1.45
C MET A 99 15.31 9.38 1.63
N SER A 100 15.85 8.22 1.96
CA SER A 100 17.22 8.07 2.44
C SER A 100 18.04 7.01 1.70
N GLY A 101 17.44 6.27 0.76
CA GLY A 101 18.15 5.28 -0.03
C GLY A 101 19.12 5.90 -1.03
N THR A 102 20.22 5.19 -1.33
CA THR A 102 21.08 5.54 -2.47
C THR A 102 20.35 5.33 -3.78
N GLU A 103 20.80 5.94 -4.87
CA GLU A 103 20.19 5.76 -6.19
C GLU A 103 20.15 4.28 -6.63
N ASP A 104 21.18 3.51 -6.30
CA ASP A 104 21.23 2.08 -6.59
C ASP A 104 20.20 1.30 -5.77
N GLN A 105 20.00 1.66 -4.49
CA GLN A 105 18.96 1.08 -3.65
C GLN A 105 17.55 1.42 -4.18
N LYS A 106 17.32 2.68 -4.54
CA LYS A 106 16.03 3.12 -5.12
C LYS A 106 15.71 2.35 -6.40
N LYS A 107 16.64 2.31 -7.36
CA LYS A 107 16.48 1.57 -8.62
C LYS A 107 16.27 0.07 -8.42
N LYS A 108 16.93 -0.52 -7.43
CA LYS A 108 16.85 -1.95 -7.14
C LYS A 108 15.53 -2.35 -6.47
N TYR A 109 15.04 -1.58 -5.52
CA TYR A 109 13.96 -1.98 -4.64
C TYR A 109 12.62 -1.31 -4.94
N LEU A 110 12.59 0.00 -5.26
CA LEU A 110 11.33 0.72 -5.40
C LEU A 110 10.41 0.18 -6.50
N PRO A 111 10.88 -0.24 -7.69
CA PRO A 111 10.01 -0.85 -8.69
C PRO A 111 9.33 -2.13 -8.18
N LYS A 112 10.03 -2.93 -7.38
CA LYS A 112 9.49 -4.16 -6.80
C LYS A 112 8.49 -3.89 -5.68
N PHE A 113 8.70 -2.84 -4.91
CA PHE A 113 7.70 -2.36 -3.94
C PHE A 113 6.47 -1.81 -4.66
N ALA A 114 6.64 -1.05 -5.73
CA ALA A 114 5.53 -0.46 -6.47
C ALA A 114 4.58 -1.52 -7.07
N THR A 115 5.13 -2.63 -7.53
CA THR A 115 4.36 -3.76 -8.07
C THR A 115 3.84 -4.72 -7.00
N GLY A 116 4.34 -4.63 -5.77
CA GLY A 116 4.06 -5.61 -4.72
C GLY A 116 4.79 -6.96 -4.92
N GLU A 117 5.82 -7.02 -5.77
CA GLU A 117 6.74 -8.17 -5.83
C GLU A 117 7.47 -8.32 -4.49
N LEU A 118 7.87 -7.20 -3.89
CA LEU A 118 8.35 -7.11 -2.52
C LEU A 118 7.33 -6.41 -1.65
N ILE A 119 7.03 -7.02 -0.50
CA ILE A 119 6.21 -6.42 0.55
C ILE A 119 7.13 -6.15 1.73
N GLY A 120 7.19 -4.86 2.12
CA GLY A 120 8.05 -4.40 3.21
C GLY A 120 7.50 -4.72 4.58
N SER A 121 8.41 -4.87 5.53
CA SER A 121 8.10 -4.91 6.95
C SER A 121 9.11 -4.08 7.73
N PHE A 122 8.77 -3.75 8.97
CA PHE A 122 9.63 -2.97 9.83
C PHE A 122 9.89 -3.74 11.13
N ALA A 123 11.13 -4.19 11.31
CA ALA A 123 11.57 -4.94 12.48
C ALA A 123 12.37 -3.99 13.38
N LEU A 124 11.69 -3.31 14.30
CA LEU A 124 12.28 -2.34 15.21
C LEU A 124 12.59 -2.93 16.59
N THR A 125 11.66 -3.71 17.13
CA THR A 125 11.79 -4.29 18.47
C THR A 125 12.95 -5.27 18.55
N GLU A 126 13.85 -5.08 19.50
CA GLU A 126 14.97 -5.96 19.81
C GLU A 126 14.67 -6.83 21.04
N PRO A 127 15.43 -7.90 21.31
CA PRO A 127 15.17 -8.78 22.46
C PRO A 127 15.10 -8.04 23.80
N ASP A 128 15.92 -7.01 23.99
CA ASP A 128 16.05 -6.25 25.23
C ASP A 128 15.49 -4.82 25.15
N ALA A 129 14.90 -4.41 24.00
CA ALA A 129 14.40 -3.07 23.79
C ALA A 129 13.10 -3.09 22.97
N GLY A 130 11.99 -2.71 23.59
CA GLY A 130 10.67 -2.53 22.96
C GLY A 130 10.24 -1.07 22.96
N SER A 131 9.45 -0.68 23.96
CA SER A 131 8.98 0.71 24.11
C SER A 131 10.05 1.68 24.61
N ASP A 132 11.14 1.17 25.10
CA ASP A 132 12.29 1.94 25.55
C ASP A 132 13.54 1.60 24.74
#